data_811a3b88f0ccde4d48baaeb49ba46b67
#
_entry.id   811a3b88f0ccde4d48baaeb49ba46b67
#
_cell.length_a   1.000
_cell.length_b   1.000
_cell.length_c   1.000
_cell.angle_alpha   90.00
_cell.angle_beta   90.00
_cell.angle_gamma   90.00
#
_symmetry.space_group_name_H-M   'P 1'
#
loop_
_entity.id
_entity.type
_entity.pdbx_description
1 polymer ?
#
loop_
_entity_poly.entity_id
_entity_poly.type
_entity_poly.pdbx_seq_one_letter_code
_entity_poly.pdbx_strand_id
1 'polypeptide(L)'
;NTSSLSITEIAAITDRPAQFIGMHFFNPAPVMKLVEVIKGQMTSEETSNKIFELATAIGKTPVMVEEAPGFVVNRILVPMINEAVGIYAEGIASVEDIDSAMKLGANHPMGPLALGDLIGLDVCLAIMEVLYNEFADSKYRPHPLLKKMVRAGLLGRKSGQGFYKY
;
A
#
# COMPACT_ATOMS: atom_id res chain seq x y z
N ASN A 1 13.32 1.85 3.49
CA ASN A 1 12.00 1.92 2.88
C ASN A 1 11.38 0.53 2.77
N THR A 2 10.21 0.34 3.36
CA THR A 2 9.45 -0.92 3.32
C THR A 2 7.96 -0.61 3.38
N SER A 3 7.15 -1.41 2.72
CA SER A 3 5.67 -1.30 2.74
C SER A 3 5.01 -2.37 3.63
N SER A 4 5.78 -3.32 4.16
CA SER A 4 5.22 -4.49 4.86
C SER A 4 6.08 -5.08 5.97
N LEU A 5 7.33 -4.62 6.17
CA LEU A 5 8.20 -5.11 7.24
C LEU A 5 8.03 -4.26 8.50
N SER A 6 8.08 -4.90 9.67
CA SER A 6 8.04 -4.23 10.95
C SER A 6 9.31 -3.38 11.20
N ILE A 7 9.12 -2.10 11.44
CA ILE A 7 10.18 -1.17 11.84
C ILE A 7 10.72 -1.55 13.22
N THR A 8 9.83 -1.92 14.14
CA THR A 8 10.16 -2.35 15.49
C THR A 8 11.03 -3.62 15.48
N GLU A 9 10.66 -4.63 14.67
CA GLU A 9 11.41 -5.87 14.56
C GLU A 9 12.83 -5.64 14.03
N ILE A 10 12.96 -4.82 12.97
CA ILE A 10 14.27 -4.48 12.41
C ILE A 10 15.08 -3.63 13.40
N ALA A 11 14.45 -2.69 14.11
CA ALA A 11 15.12 -1.87 15.12
C ALA A 11 15.70 -2.73 16.25
N ALA A 12 14.98 -3.77 16.68
CA ALA A 12 15.36 -4.63 17.80
C ALA A 12 16.65 -5.42 17.57
N ILE A 13 17.04 -5.65 16.33
CA ILE A 13 18.31 -6.33 15.99
C ILE A 13 19.49 -5.37 15.82
N THR A 14 19.28 -4.07 16.02
CA THR A 14 20.33 -3.03 15.96
C THR A 14 20.80 -2.63 17.34
N ASP A 15 22.02 -2.11 17.46
CA ASP A 15 22.56 -1.57 18.71
C ASP A 15 21.98 -0.18 19.07
N ARG A 16 21.11 0.37 18.23
CA ARG A 16 20.55 1.73 18.35
C ARG A 16 19.07 1.82 18.01
N PRO A 17 18.21 1.04 18.63
CA PRO A 17 16.78 0.97 18.25
C PRO A 17 16.06 2.32 18.38
N ALA A 18 16.48 3.20 19.32
CA ALA A 18 15.93 4.54 19.44
C ALA A 18 16.26 5.48 18.26
N GLN A 19 17.30 5.15 17.48
CA GLN A 19 17.70 5.88 16.27
C GLN A 19 17.24 5.19 14.99
N PHE A 20 16.31 4.25 15.08
CA PHE A 20 15.75 3.55 13.94
C PHE A 20 14.32 4.04 13.65
N ILE A 21 14.03 4.31 12.37
CA ILE A 21 12.74 4.86 11.94
C ILE A 21 12.47 4.44 10.49
N GLY A 22 11.21 4.31 10.11
CA GLY A 22 10.80 4.05 8.74
C GLY A 22 10.62 5.31 7.93
N MET A 23 11.02 5.29 6.64
CA MET A 23 10.65 6.28 5.64
C MET A 23 10.01 5.53 4.46
N HIS A 24 8.70 5.59 4.34
CA HIS A 24 7.97 4.94 3.27
C HIS A 24 7.74 5.91 2.11
N PHE A 25 8.44 5.68 1.01
CA PHE A 25 8.30 6.41 -0.24
C PHE A 25 7.31 5.70 -1.16
N PHE A 26 6.63 6.48 -1.99
CA PHE A 26 5.68 5.98 -2.99
C PHE A 26 6.31 5.99 -4.39
N ASN A 27 5.98 5.00 -5.19
CA ASN A 27 6.54 4.83 -6.54
C ASN A 27 5.78 5.70 -7.58
N PRO A 28 6.48 6.48 -8.42
CA PRO A 28 7.93 6.72 -8.48
C PRO A 28 8.41 7.70 -7.39
N ALA A 29 9.39 7.28 -6.59
CA ALA A 29 9.87 8.07 -5.45
C ALA A 29 10.31 9.51 -5.79
N PRO A 30 10.94 9.80 -6.94
CA PRO A 30 11.28 11.18 -7.29
C PRO A 30 10.06 12.09 -7.52
N VAL A 31 8.94 11.53 -7.99
CA VAL A 31 7.73 12.26 -8.40
C VAL A 31 6.74 12.42 -7.24
N MET A 32 6.51 11.34 -6.50
CA MET A 32 5.52 11.33 -5.43
C MET A 32 6.01 12.17 -4.25
N LYS A 33 5.16 13.12 -3.80
CA LYS A 33 5.53 14.06 -2.75
C LYS A 33 5.45 13.47 -1.35
N LEU A 34 4.56 12.51 -1.12
CA LEU A 34 4.32 11.93 0.20
C LEU A 34 5.49 11.06 0.66
N VAL A 35 5.85 11.19 1.94
CA VAL A 35 6.65 10.23 2.70
C VAL A 35 5.93 9.96 4.02
N GLU A 36 5.59 8.72 4.29
CA GLU A 36 5.18 8.30 5.63
C GLU A 36 6.44 8.09 6.47
N VAL A 37 6.56 8.85 7.56
CA VAL A 37 7.63 8.73 8.56
C VAL A 37 7.09 7.87 9.70
N ILE A 38 7.59 6.62 9.81
CA ILE A 38 6.98 5.59 10.62
C ILE A 38 7.80 5.36 11.89
N LYS A 39 7.22 5.69 13.03
CA LYS A 39 7.79 5.45 14.36
C LYS A 39 7.59 3.99 14.74
N GLY A 40 8.68 3.26 14.96
CA GLY A 40 8.64 1.96 15.65
C GLY A 40 8.50 2.15 17.17
N GLN A 41 8.25 1.06 17.87
CA GLN A 41 8.00 1.07 19.33
C GLN A 41 9.10 1.75 20.15
N MET A 42 10.34 1.70 19.71
CA MET A 42 11.50 2.24 20.42
C MET A 42 12.06 3.54 19.83
N THR A 43 11.48 4.03 18.72
CA THR A 43 11.95 5.25 18.04
C THR A 43 11.84 6.47 18.96
N SER A 44 12.94 7.21 19.15
CA SER A 44 12.92 8.43 19.95
C SER A 44 12.23 9.59 19.23
N GLU A 45 11.69 10.54 20.00
CA GLU A 45 11.12 11.79 19.46
C GLU A 45 12.18 12.62 18.72
N GLU A 46 13.42 12.62 19.20
CA GLU A 46 14.54 13.30 18.53
C GLU A 46 14.76 12.73 17.13
N THR A 47 14.79 11.40 16.99
CA THR A 47 14.95 10.73 15.69
C THR A 47 13.76 11.03 14.78
N SER A 48 12.54 11.01 15.32
CA SER A 48 11.33 11.30 14.56
C SER A 48 11.32 12.72 13.99
N ASN A 49 11.64 13.72 14.81
CA ASN A 49 11.69 15.11 14.41
C ASN A 49 12.79 15.35 13.36
N LYS A 50 13.98 14.78 13.58
CA LYS A 50 15.11 14.90 12.65
C LYS A 50 14.79 14.35 11.25
N ILE A 51 14.13 13.20 11.19
CA ILE A 51 13.76 12.57 9.92
C ILE A 51 12.58 13.28 9.26
N PHE A 52 11.64 13.81 10.04
CA PHE A 52 10.57 14.65 9.52
C PHE A 52 11.13 15.93 8.85
N GLU A 53 12.07 16.61 9.51
CA GLU A 53 12.76 17.77 8.95
C GLU A 53 13.57 17.42 7.70
N LEU A 54 14.28 16.28 7.74
CA LEU A 54 15.01 15.79 6.56
C LEU A 54 14.09 15.54 5.37
N ALA A 55 12.95 14.88 5.59
CA ALA A 55 11.97 14.63 4.52
C ALA A 55 11.46 15.94 3.91
N THR A 56 11.22 16.95 4.74
CA THR A 56 10.84 18.30 4.29
C THR A 56 11.97 18.96 3.49
N ALA A 57 13.20 18.87 3.98
CA ALA A 57 14.38 19.48 3.34
C ALA A 57 14.67 18.90 1.94
N ILE A 58 14.35 17.63 1.71
CA ILE A 58 14.47 16.99 0.38
C ILE A 58 13.24 17.21 -0.52
N GLY A 59 12.35 18.15 -0.15
CA GLY A 59 11.19 18.55 -0.95
C GLY A 59 10.01 17.59 -0.90
N LYS A 60 9.94 16.74 0.13
CA LYS A 60 8.79 15.85 0.37
C LYS A 60 7.80 16.48 1.35
N THR A 61 6.61 15.93 1.37
CA THR A 61 5.58 16.23 2.39
C THR A 61 5.53 15.04 3.35
N PRO A 62 6.19 15.12 4.51
CA PRO A 62 6.17 14.05 5.49
C PRO A 62 4.84 13.99 6.25
N VAL A 63 4.41 12.79 6.57
CA VAL A 63 3.30 12.49 7.48
C VAL A 63 3.82 11.55 8.56
N MET A 64 3.66 11.93 9.83
CA MET A 64 4.06 11.08 10.96
C MET A 64 3.04 9.97 11.16
N VAL A 65 3.52 8.75 11.29
CA VAL A 65 2.71 7.53 11.43
C VAL A 65 3.30 6.67 12.55
N GLU A 66 2.46 6.23 13.48
CA GLU A 66 2.83 5.12 14.38
C GLU A 66 2.80 3.81 13.60
N GLU A 67 3.76 2.93 13.90
CA GLU A 67 3.86 1.65 13.21
C GLU A 67 2.58 0.84 13.32
N ALA A 68 2.06 0.45 12.17
CA ALA A 68 0.95 -0.49 12.04
C ALA A 68 1.03 -1.17 10.66
N PRO A 69 0.53 -2.40 10.51
CA PRO A 69 0.51 -3.07 9.22
C PRO A 69 -0.16 -2.23 8.13
N GLY A 70 0.54 -2.03 7.01
CA GLY A 70 0.07 -1.23 5.88
C GLY A 70 0.11 0.29 6.08
N PHE A 71 0.57 0.76 7.25
CA PHE A 71 0.65 2.19 7.60
C PHE A 71 -0.70 2.90 7.37
N VAL A 72 -0.74 4.06 6.75
CA VAL A 72 -2.01 4.75 6.43
C VAL A 72 -2.46 4.42 5.02
N VAL A 73 -1.62 4.68 4.01
CA VAL A 73 -2.05 4.62 2.61
C VAL A 73 -2.38 3.19 2.19
N ASN A 74 -1.49 2.24 2.41
CA ASN A 74 -1.71 0.86 1.97
C ASN A 74 -2.87 0.19 2.72
N ARG A 75 -3.05 0.52 4.01
CA ARG A 75 -4.15 -0.01 4.83
C ARG A 75 -5.54 0.44 4.36
N ILE A 76 -5.63 1.59 3.71
CA ILE A 76 -6.88 2.08 3.11
C ILE A 76 -6.99 1.63 1.65
N LEU A 77 -5.94 1.86 0.87
CA LEU A 77 -5.94 1.73 -0.57
C LEU A 77 -6.07 0.28 -1.05
N VAL A 78 -5.29 -0.64 -0.46
CA VAL A 78 -5.26 -2.01 -0.95
C VAL A 78 -6.53 -2.80 -0.61
N PRO A 79 -7.14 -2.67 0.59
CA PRO A 79 -8.48 -3.21 0.83
C PRO A 79 -9.56 -2.62 -0.09
N MET A 80 -9.48 -1.35 -0.46
CA MET A 80 -10.39 -0.75 -1.45
C MET A 80 -10.23 -1.42 -2.84
N ILE A 81 -8.99 -1.68 -3.27
CA ILE A 81 -8.75 -2.45 -4.51
C ILE A 81 -9.32 -3.86 -4.39
N ASN A 82 -9.09 -4.53 -3.28
CA ASN A 82 -9.61 -5.87 -3.02
C ASN A 82 -11.14 -5.93 -3.05
N GLU A 83 -11.82 -4.90 -2.53
CA GLU A 83 -13.28 -4.76 -2.62
C GLU A 83 -13.74 -4.58 -4.07
N ALA A 84 -13.06 -3.75 -4.85
CA ALA A 84 -13.35 -3.59 -6.28
C ALA A 84 -13.20 -4.91 -7.06
N VAL A 85 -12.21 -5.74 -6.70
CA VAL A 85 -12.06 -7.10 -7.24
C VAL A 85 -13.28 -7.96 -6.90
N GLY A 86 -13.81 -7.84 -5.67
CA GLY A 86 -15.04 -8.51 -5.23
C GLY A 86 -16.25 -8.10 -6.08
N ILE A 87 -16.48 -6.80 -6.23
CA ILE A 87 -17.58 -6.24 -7.04
C ILE A 87 -17.55 -6.79 -8.48
N TYR A 88 -16.36 -6.84 -9.08
CA TYR A 88 -16.19 -7.43 -10.40
C TYR A 88 -16.46 -8.94 -10.42
N ALA A 89 -15.94 -9.67 -9.44
CA ALA A 89 -16.11 -11.13 -9.35
C ALA A 89 -17.57 -11.55 -9.13
N GLU A 90 -18.36 -10.72 -8.45
CA GLU A 90 -19.80 -10.93 -8.20
C GLU A 90 -20.65 -10.53 -9.41
N GLY A 91 -20.06 -9.96 -10.46
CA GLY A 91 -20.76 -9.54 -11.68
C GLY A 91 -21.66 -8.30 -11.48
N ILE A 92 -21.37 -7.49 -10.45
CA ILE A 92 -22.14 -6.28 -10.14
C ILE A 92 -21.91 -5.20 -11.21
N ALA A 93 -20.65 -5.05 -11.69
CA ALA A 93 -20.31 -4.11 -12.74
C ALA A 93 -19.09 -4.59 -13.55
N SER A 94 -18.91 -4.03 -14.75
CA SER A 94 -17.70 -4.25 -15.55
C SER A 94 -16.47 -3.59 -14.93
N VAL A 95 -15.28 -3.98 -15.38
CA VAL A 95 -14.00 -3.36 -14.95
C VAL A 95 -14.03 -1.86 -15.20
N GLU A 96 -14.48 -1.45 -16.39
CA GLU A 96 -14.55 -0.07 -16.83
C GLU A 96 -15.56 0.74 -16.02
N ASP A 97 -16.71 0.15 -15.69
CA ASP A 97 -17.77 0.82 -14.92
C ASP A 97 -17.35 1.01 -13.45
N ILE A 98 -16.70 0.01 -12.84
CA ILE A 98 -16.15 0.13 -11.48
C ILE A 98 -15.17 1.29 -11.40
N ASP A 99 -14.22 1.33 -12.33
CA ASP A 99 -13.18 2.37 -12.36
C ASP A 99 -13.79 3.76 -12.68
N SER A 100 -14.77 3.82 -13.57
CA SER A 100 -15.49 5.05 -13.90
C SER A 100 -16.31 5.57 -12.72
N ALA A 101 -17.01 4.68 -12.01
CA ALA A 101 -17.77 5.03 -10.81
C ALA A 101 -16.88 5.68 -9.74
N MET A 102 -15.70 5.13 -9.49
CA MET A 102 -14.77 5.68 -8.49
C MET A 102 -14.12 6.99 -8.95
N LYS A 103 -13.82 7.12 -10.24
CA LYS A 103 -13.30 8.40 -10.78
C LYS A 103 -14.33 9.51 -10.74
N LEU A 104 -15.57 9.24 -11.14
CA LEU A 104 -16.60 10.26 -11.28
C LEU A 104 -17.41 10.47 -10.00
N GLY A 105 -17.68 9.41 -9.24
CA GLY A 105 -18.46 9.46 -8.01
C GLY A 105 -17.65 9.84 -6.77
N ALA A 106 -16.38 9.44 -6.71
CA ALA A 106 -15.49 9.69 -5.57
C ALA A 106 -14.31 10.61 -5.91
N ASN A 107 -14.24 11.13 -7.14
CA ASN A 107 -13.16 12.01 -7.63
C ASN A 107 -11.76 11.40 -7.50
N HIS A 108 -11.63 10.08 -7.67
CA HIS A 108 -10.34 9.42 -7.70
C HIS A 108 -9.60 9.73 -9.01
N PRO A 109 -8.29 9.98 -8.99
CA PRO A 109 -7.52 10.27 -10.20
C PRO A 109 -7.41 9.04 -11.11
N MET A 110 -7.54 7.84 -10.53
CA MET A 110 -7.48 6.55 -11.21
C MET A 110 -8.47 5.59 -10.53
N GLY A 111 -9.14 4.75 -11.32
CA GLY A 111 -10.03 3.73 -10.76
C GLY A 111 -9.26 2.63 -10.04
N PRO A 112 -9.90 1.93 -9.10
CA PRO A 112 -9.23 0.96 -8.22
C PRO A 112 -8.63 -0.23 -8.96
N LEU A 113 -9.26 -0.73 -10.03
CA LEU A 113 -8.76 -1.87 -10.78
C LEU A 113 -7.56 -1.49 -11.67
N ALA A 114 -7.62 -0.32 -12.33
CA ALA A 114 -6.46 0.22 -13.04
C ALA A 114 -5.30 0.54 -12.10
N LEU A 115 -5.59 0.99 -10.88
CA LEU A 115 -4.58 1.23 -9.84
C LEU A 115 -3.96 -0.08 -9.35
N GLY A 116 -4.75 -1.13 -9.16
CA GLY A 116 -4.26 -2.47 -8.85
C GLY A 116 -3.29 -2.98 -9.93
N ASP A 117 -3.64 -2.80 -11.21
CA ASP A 117 -2.77 -3.14 -12.33
C ASP A 117 -1.48 -2.31 -12.39
N LEU A 118 -1.54 -1.03 -11.98
CA LEU A 118 -0.37 -0.14 -11.89
C LEU A 118 0.59 -0.55 -10.78
N ILE A 119 0.06 -0.86 -9.59
CA ILE A 119 0.84 -1.31 -8.43
C ILE A 119 1.45 -2.69 -8.68
N GLY A 120 0.68 -3.55 -9.30
CA GLY A 120 0.92 -4.97 -9.47
C GLY A 120 0.03 -5.80 -8.54
N LEU A 121 -0.76 -6.70 -9.12
CA LEU A 121 -1.72 -7.51 -8.36
C LEU A 121 -1.05 -8.46 -7.36
N ASP A 122 0.17 -8.91 -7.63
CA ASP A 122 0.99 -9.67 -6.69
C ASP A 122 1.41 -8.84 -5.48
N VAL A 123 1.74 -7.56 -5.66
CA VAL A 123 2.04 -6.63 -4.57
C VAL A 123 0.77 -6.37 -3.75
N CYS A 124 -0.36 -6.13 -4.41
CA CYS A 124 -1.66 -5.98 -3.73
C CYS A 124 -2.00 -7.24 -2.90
N LEU A 125 -1.81 -8.43 -3.46
CA LEU A 125 -2.02 -9.68 -2.75
C LEU A 125 -1.12 -9.82 -1.52
N ALA A 126 0.18 -9.56 -1.67
CA ALA A 126 1.14 -9.63 -0.58
C ALA A 126 0.77 -8.69 0.58
N ILE A 127 0.37 -7.44 0.27
CA ILE A 127 -0.07 -6.48 1.29
C ILE A 127 -1.36 -6.97 1.98
N MET A 128 -2.34 -7.48 1.23
CA MET A 128 -3.56 -8.04 1.83
C MET A 128 -3.25 -9.22 2.75
N GLU A 129 -2.32 -10.09 2.38
CA GLU A 129 -1.90 -11.22 3.21
C GLU A 129 -1.21 -10.76 4.50
N VAL A 130 -0.36 -9.73 4.43
CA VAL A 130 0.22 -9.12 5.64
C VAL A 130 -0.88 -8.55 6.53
N LEU A 131 -1.80 -7.74 5.99
CA LEU A 131 -2.90 -7.17 6.76
C LEU A 131 -3.77 -8.26 7.40
N TYR A 132 -4.08 -9.32 6.66
CA TYR A 132 -4.90 -10.42 7.16
C TYR A 132 -4.20 -11.19 8.29
N ASN A 133 -2.91 -11.48 8.14
CA ASN A 133 -2.15 -12.23 9.14
C ASN A 133 -1.92 -11.41 10.42
N GLU A 134 -1.58 -10.15 10.29
CA GLU A 134 -1.25 -9.27 11.43
C GLU A 134 -2.51 -8.88 12.24
N PHE A 135 -3.63 -8.59 11.57
CA PHE A 135 -4.87 -8.22 12.26
C PHE A 135 -5.75 -9.40 12.60
N ALA A 136 -5.56 -10.55 11.96
CA ALA A 136 -6.43 -11.74 12.06
C ALA A 136 -7.93 -11.41 11.88
N ASP A 137 -8.24 -10.40 11.07
CA ASP A 137 -9.59 -9.90 10.81
C ASP A 137 -10.00 -10.25 9.36
N SER A 138 -11.15 -10.90 9.21
CA SER A 138 -11.66 -11.36 7.93
C SER A 138 -11.89 -10.25 6.90
N LYS A 139 -12.05 -8.99 7.33
CA LYS A 139 -12.16 -7.84 6.42
C LYS A 139 -10.93 -7.63 5.53
N TYR A 140 -9.77 -8.13 5.96
CA TYR A 140 -8.53 -8.07 5.18
C TYR A 140 -8.26 -9.33 4.36
N ARG A 141 -9.19 -10.29 4.33
CA ARG A 141 -9.03 -11.52 3.54
C ARG A 141 -8.90 -11.18 2.05
N PRO A 142 -7.81 -11.59 1.38
CA PRO A 142 -7.67 -11.39 -0.06
C PRO A 142 -8.80 -12.10 -0.81
N HIS A 143 -9.42 -11.42 -1.76
CA HIS A 143 -10.48 -12.00 -2.58
C HIS A 143 -9.92 -13.19 -3.40
N PRO A 144 -10.67 -14.29 -3.55
CA PRO A 144 -10.21 -15.48 -4.29
C PRO A 144 -9.82 -15.17 -5.74
N LEU A 145 -10.50 -14.24 -6.41
CA LEU A 145 -10.15 -13.82 -7.77
C LEU A 145 -8.78 -13.16 -7.83
N LEU A 146 -8.42 -12.28 -6.86
CA LEU A 146 -7.09 -11.68 -6.80
C LEU A 146 -5.99 -12.75 -6.74
N LYS A 147 -6.16 -13.76 -5.87
CA LYS A 147 -5.23 -14.89 -5.79
C LYS A 147 -5.16 -15.67 -7.11
N LYS A 148 -6.30 -15.86 -7.77
CA LYS A 148 -6.39 -16.59 -9.03
C LYS A 148 -5.67 -15.86 -10.17
N MET A 149 -5.84 -14.54 -10.25
CA MET A 149 -5.16 -13.71 -11.25
C MET A 149 -3.64 -13.74 -11.05
N VAL A 150 -3.17 -13.58 -9.81
CA VAL A 150 -1.74 -13.65 -9.50
C VAL A 150 -1.14 -15.01 -9.88
N ARG A 151 -1.82 -16.11 -9.55
CA ARG A 151 -1.39 -17.47 -9.94
C ARG A 151 -1.36 -17.68 -11.45
N ALA A 152 -2.22 -16.98 -12.19
CA ALA A 152 -2.25 -17.01 -13.65
C ALA A 152 -1.20 -16.10 -14.32
N GLY A 153 -0.40 -15.35 -13.53
CA GLY A 153 0.57 -14.40 -14.05
C GLY A 153 -0.05 -13.11 -14.60
N LEU A 154 -1.32 -12.86 -14.33
CA LEU A 154 -2.04 -11.64 -14.70
C LEU A 154 -1.76 -10.57 -13.64
N LEU A 155 -0.57 -9.93 -13.71
CA LEU A 155 -0.07 -9.06 -12.65
C LEU A 155 -0.33 -7.57 -12.88
N GLY A 156 -0.96 -7.21 -14.00
CA GLY A 156 -1.17 -5.84 -14.42
C GLY A 156 -0.16 -5.36 -15.45
N ARG A 157 0.19 -4.07 -15.41
CA ARG A 157 1.08 -3.43 -16.42
C ARG A 157 2.41 -4.15 -16.59
N LYS A 158 3.02 -4.60 -15.51
CA LYS A 158 4.33 -5.25 -15.54
C LYS A 158 4.35 -6.60 -16.29
N SER A 159 3.19 -7.25 -16.43
CA SER A 159 3.03 -8.50 -17.20
C SER A 159 2.29 -8.28 -18.53
N GLY A 160 1.94 -7.02 -18.86
CA GLY A 160 1.18 -6.67 -20.07
C GLY A 160 -0.33 -6.93 -19.95
N GLN A 161 -0.78 -7.57 -18.87
CA GLN A 161 -2.19 -7.86 -18.64
C GLN A 161 -2.49 -8.01 -17.15
N GLY A 162 -3.60 -7.44 -16.72
CA GLY A 162 -4.25 -7.63 -15.44
C GLY A 162 -5.75 -7.61 -15.65
N PHE A 163 -6.45 -6.67 -15.01
CA PHE A 163 -7.84 -6.35 -15.33
C PHE A 163 -7.95 -5.72 -16.72
N TYR A 164 -6.94 -4.96 -17.14
CA TYR A 164 -6.80 -4.38 -18.47
C TYR A 164 -5.67 -5.07 -19.26
N LYS A 165 -5.66 -4.83 -20.56
CA LYS A 165 -4.55 -5.15 -21.46
C LYS A 165 -3.73 -3.89 -21.72
N TYR A 166 -2.41 -4.00 -21.75
CA TYR A 166 -1.45 -2.91 -21.87
C TYR A 166 -0.51 -3.12 -23.05
#